data_a63ec369a09b1af07329db8560ebea03
#
_entry.id   a63ec369a09b1af07329db8560ebea03
#
_cell.length_a   1.000
_cell.length_b   1.000
_cell.length_c   1.000
_cell.angle_alpha   90.00
_cell.angle_beta   90.00
_cell.angle_gamma   90.00
#
_symmetry.space_group_name_H-M   'P 1'
#
loop_
_entity.id
_entity.type
_entity.pdbx_description
1 polymer ?
#
loop_
_entity_poly.entity_id
_entity_poly.type
_entity_poly.pdbx_seq_one_letter_code
_entity_poly.pdbx_strand_id
1 'polypeptide(L)'
;MNKFIKDIGVFGVLLALLLFVAMFITKLTVQNRVSYNIDQRTSSIVLGHSHSECAFNDERIPGLENLSISGEAYFYTYTKLKEVVSSNENVDLVFIEFTNNQISESINDWVWKEKYLSYHYAIHGAFIDWRDKLLILKNNPRGYIANLPVVFKSMLKSALKGENLPSVYGGYTALEGDLFEYEKKDLKEGENKEDFVIINEKISEVQLNYLDKIISFLREKNIQMCLIRSPEHESYSGLENEDTYQDLLKNRFADVLFLDLKDFPLGKTHFRDPEHLNSTGANIVSDWLGNLLGQDQFFNAEKKHWTFKELEENYNN
;
A
#
# COMPACT_ATOMS: atom_id res chain seq x y z
N MET A 1 -20.51 -51.06 1.24
CA MET A 1 -19.93 -49.91 1.98
C MET A 1 -18.59 -49.47 1.40
N ASN A 2 -17.60 -50.34 1.26
CA ASN A 2 -16.27 -49.95 0.73
C ASN A 2 -16.27 -49.35 -0.70
N LYS A 3 -17.09 -49.89 -1.62
CA LYS A 3 -17.20 -49.35 -3.00
C LYS A 3 -17.79 -47.95 -2.99
N PHE A 4 -18.87 -47.70 -2.26
CA PHE A 4 -19.52 -46.39 -2.15
C PHE A 4 -18.59 -45.32 -1.57
N ILE A 5 -17.82 -45.63 -0.51
CA ILE A 5 -16.82 -44.72 0.06
C ILE A 5 -15.71 -44.40 -0.95
N LYS A 6 -15.25 -45.42 -1.70
CA LYS A 6 -14.26 -45.23 -2.76
C LYS A 6 -14.80 -44.34 -3.87
N ASP A 7 -16.03 -44.55 -4.32
CA ASP A 7 -16.66 -43.75 -5.41
C ASP A 7 -16.86 -42.29 -4.98
N ILE A 8 -17.26 -42.02 -3.72
CA ILE A 8 -17.31 -40.66 -3.15
C ILE A 8 -15.93 -40.04 -3.10
N GLY A 9 -14.92 -40.78 -2.69
CA GLY A 9 -13.53 -40.29 -2.65
C GLY A 9 -13.03 -39.93 -4.04
N VAL A 10 -13.25 -40.78 -5.03
CA VAL A 10 -12.90 -40.50 -6.44
C VAL A 10 -13.65 -39.26 -6.95
N PHE A 11 -14.97 -39.17 -6.72
CA PHE A 11 -15.75 -37.99 -7.10
C PHE A 11 -15.21 -36.72 -6.47
N GLY A 12 -14.90 -36.74 -5.15
CA GLY A 12 -14.30 -35.58 -4.44
C GLY A 12 -12.98 -35.13 -5.04
N VAL A 13 -12.10 -36.08 -5.37
CA VAL A 13 -10.81 -35.78 -6.04
C VAL A 13 -11.03 -35.17 -7.42
N LEU A 14 -11.92 -35.77 -8.23
CA LEU A 14 -12.22 -35.23 -9.57
C LEU A 14 -12.84 -33.84 -9.52
N LEU A 15 -13.75 -33.58 -8.55
CA LEU A 15 -14.33 -32.26 -8.35
C LEU A 15 -13.27 -31.23 -7.91
N ALA A 16 -12.40 -31.60 -6.98
CA ALA A 16 -11.31 -30.74 -6.54
C ALA A 16 -10.35 -30.40 -7.71
N LEU A 17 -10.01 -31.37 -8.54
CA LEU A 17 -9.21 -31.18 -9.73
C LEU A 17 -9.89 -30.25 -10.73
N LEU A 18 -11.18 -30.44 -10.99
CA LEU A 18 -11.97 -29.58 -11.89
C LEU A 18 -11.99 -28.13 -11.39
N LEU A 19 -12.23 -27.91 -10.08
CA LEU A 19 -12.20 -26.57 -9.47
C LEU A 19 -10.82 -25.95 -9.57
N PHE A 20 -9.76 -26.71 -9.31
CA PHE A 20 -8.38 -26.25 -9.46
C PHE A 20 -8.09 -25.80 -10.90
N VAL A 21 -8.44 -26.61 -11.90
CA VAL A 21 -8.28 -26.28 -13.32
C VAL A 21 -9.08 -25.02 -13.69
N ALA A 22 -10.34 -24.91 -13.22
CA ALA A 22 -11.16 -23.73 -13.46
C ALA A 22 -10.54 -22.46 -12.86
N MET A 23 -10.07 -22.53 -11.62
CA MET A 23 -9.35 -21.42 -10.99
C MET A 23 -8.06 -21.05 -11.74
N PHE A 24 -7.29 -22.04 -12.18
CA PHE A 24 -6.06 -21.83 -12.91
C PHE A 24 -6.32 -21.14 -14.27
N ILE A 25 -7.30 -21.62 -15.04
CA ILE A 25 -7.68 -21.01 -16.32
C ILE A 25 -8.19 -19.59 -16.10
N THR A 26 -9.03 -19.36 -15.09
CA THR A 26 -9.53 -18.03 -14.76
C THR A 26 -8.39 -17.09 -14.38
N LYS A 27 -7.42 -17.56 -13.57
CA LYS A 27 -6.21 -16.80 -13.23
C LYS A 27 -5.44 -16.37 -14.47
N LEU A 28 -5.13 -17.31 -15.38
CA LEU A 28 -4.42 -17.00 -16.63
C LEU A 28 -5.19 -16.00 -17.49
N THR A 29 -6.54 -16.15 -17.56
CA THR A 29 -7.38 -15.20 -18.30
C THR A 29 -7.32 -13.80 -17.71
N VAL A 30 -7.34 -13.66 -16.39
CA VAL A 30 -7.20 -12.35 -15.70
C VAL A 30 -5.83 -11.76 -15.99
N GLN A 31 -4.75 -12.52 -15.80
CA GLN A 31 -3.38 -12.06 -16.04
C GLN A 31 -3.15 -11.60 -17.49
N ASN A 32 -3.87 -12.18 -18.45
CA ASN A 32 -3.76 -11.79 -19.86
C ASN A 32 -4.71 -10.65 -20.29
N ARG A 33 -5.73 -10.34 -19.52
CA ARG A 33 -6.77 -9.37 -19.90
C ARG A 33 -6.80 -8.12 -19.03
N VAL A 34 -6.39 -8.24 -17.78
CA VAL A 34 -6.29 -7.11 -16.86
C VAL A 34 -4.88 -6.56 -16.97
N SER A 35 -4.76 -5.37 -17.53
CA SER A 35 -3.51 -4.63 -17.55
C SER A 35 -3.56 -3.52 -16.49
N TYR A 36 -2.43 -3.27 -15.84
CA TYR A 36 -2.26 -2.17 -14.89
C TYR A 36 -1.79 -0.91 -15.63
N ASN A 37 -2.49 -0.56 -16.71
CA ASN A 37 -2.13 0.64 -17.49
C ASN A 37 -2.53 1.90 -16.75
N ILE A 38 -1.60 2.81 -16.60
CA ILE A 38 -1.78 4.17 -16.09
C ILE A 38 -1.73 5.15 -17.27
N ASP A 39 -1.97 6.45 -17.02
CA ASP A 39 -1.87 7.47 -18.08
C ASP A 39 -0.44 7.47 -18.67
N GLN A 40 -0.33 7.51 -19.98
CA GLN A 40 0.98 7.50 -20.67
C GLN A 40 1.87 8.71 -20.34
N ARG A 41 1.28 9.78 -19.80
CA ARG A 41 2.00 10.97 -19.33
C ARG A 41 2.54 10.81 -17.91
N THR A 42 2.15 9.78 -17.20
CA THR A 42 2.59 9.49 -15.84
C THR A 42 4.00 8.91 -15.89
N SER A 43 4.95 9.55 -15.25
CA SER A 43 6.31 9.04 -15.07
C SER A 43 6.60 8.64 -13.61
N SER A 44 5.75 9.09 -12.69
CA SER A 44 5.92 8.86 -11.27
C SER A 44 4.66 8.25 -10.65
N ILE A 45 4.83 7.35 -9.68
CA ILE A 45 3.71 6.76 -8.95
C ILE A 45 3.96 6.80 -7.43
N VAL A 46 2.88 6.88 -6.66
CA VAL A 46 2.90 6.71 -5.20
C VAL A 46 2.17 5.42 -4.83
N LEU A 47 2.79 4.62 -3.98
CA LEU A 47 2.24 3.39 -3.43
C LEU A 47 2.32 3.40 -1.90
N GLY A 48 1.23 3.11 -1.24
CA GLY A 48 1.14 3.10 0.22
C GLY A 48 -0.24 2.70 0.71
N HIS A 49 -0.50 3.00 1.97
CA HIS A 49 -1.82 2.82 2.57
C HIS A 49 -2.59 4.16 2.69
N SER A 50 -3.47 4.27 3.68
CA SER A 50 -4.38 5.43 3.83
C SER A 50 -3.67 6.78 4.00
N HIS A 51 -2.47 6.82 4.58
CA HIS A 51 -1.75 8.08 4.73
C HIS A 51 -1.40 8.68 3.35
N SER A 52 -0.77 7.91 2.46
CA SER A 52 -0.48 8.36 1.09
C SER A 52 -1.74 8.49 0.24
N GLU A 53 -2.73 7.61 0.43
CA GLU A 53 -4.03 7.69 -0.27
C GLU A 53 -4.71 9.03 -0.03
N CYS A 54 -4.64 9.56 1.20
CA CYS A 54 -5.27 10.81 1.58
C CYS A 54 -4.37 12.05 1.44
N ALA A 55 -3.04 11.87 1.33
CA ALA A 55 -2.11 13.00 1.34
C ALA A 55 -1.74 13.52 -0.06
N PHE A 56 -1.72 12.66 -1.07
CA PHE A 56 -1.21 13.02 -2.39
C PHE A 56 -2.33 13.03 -3.44
N ASN A 57 -2.87 14.23 -3.67
CA ASN A 57 -3.84 14.49 -4.74
C ASN A 57 -3.10 14.59 -6.07
N ASP A 58 -3.11 13.51 -6.83
CA ASP A 58 -2.40 13.37 -8.11
C ASP A 58 -2.95 14.27 -9.22
N GLU A 59 -4.19 14.74 -9.14
CA GLU A 59 -4.70 15.77 -10.06
C GLU A 59 -3.90 17.11 -9.97
N ARG A 60 -3.18 17.31 -8.87
CA ARG A 60 -2.35 18.49 -8.60
C ARG A 60 -0.86 18.29 -8.84
N ILE A 61 -0.42 17.06 -9.08
CA ILE A 61 0.99 16.72 -9.27
C ILE A 61 1.20 16.24 -10.70
N PRO A 62 1.64 17.10 -11.62
CA PRO A 62 1.82 16.72 -13.02
C PRO A 62 2.75 15.51 -13.18
N GLY A 63 2.31 14.51 -13.92
CA GLY A 63 3.10 13.31 -14.20
C GLY A 63 3.19 12.29 -13.07
N LEU A 64 2.46 12.50 -11.96
CA LEU A 64 2.35 11.54 -10.87
C LEU A 64 0.95 10.94 -10.83
N GLU A 65 0.85 9.64 -10.50
CA GLU A 65 -0.41 8.95 -10.22
C GLU A 65 -0.36 8.29 -8.84
N ASN A 66 -1.38 8.52 -8.03
CA ASN A 66 -1.50 7.91 -6.71
C ASN A 66 -2.18 6.55 -6.86
N LEU A 67 -1.50 5.50 -6.44
CA LEU A 67 -1.99 4.12 -6.49
C LEU A 67 -2.10 3.50 -5.08
N SER A 68 -2.16 4.34 -4.05
CA SER A 68 -2.28 3.90 -2.65
C SER A 68 -3.68 3.35 -2.36
N ILE A 69 -3.77 2.38 -1.44
CA ILE A 69 -5.03 1.76 -1.00
C ILE A 69 -5.02 1.63 0.51
N SER A 70 -6.04 2.13 1.18
CA SER A 70 -6.22 2.00 2.64
C SER A 70 -6.01 0.56 3.12
N GLY A 71 -5.18 0.39 4.14
CA GLY A 71 -4.87 -0.92 4.73
C GLY A 71 -3.99 -1.82 3.86
N GLU A 72 -3.28 -1.29 2.87
CA GLU A 72 -2.37 -2.07 2.03
C GLU A 72 -0.99 -2.18 2.67
N ALA A 73 -0.60 -3.40 3.03
CA ALA A 73 0.73 -3.73 3.54
C ALA A 73 1.72 -3.99 2.40
N TYR A 74 3.04 -3.88 2.65
CA TYR A 74 4.08 -4.10 1.62
C TYR A 74 3.98 -5.44 0.89
N PHE A 75 3.41 -6.46 1.53
CA PHE A 75 3.07 -7.72 0.89
C PHE A 75 2.23 -7.55 -0.39
N TYR A 76 1.18 -6.73 -0.33
CA TYR A 76 0.31 -6.46 -1.47
C TYR A 76 0.89 -5.39 -2.39
N THR A 77 1.50 -4.36 -1.81
CA THR A 77 2.22 -3.31 -2.55
C THR A 77 3.25 -3.91 -3.50
N TYR A 78 4.05 -4.88 -3.05
CA TYR A 78 5.02 -5.58 -3.90
C TYR A 78 4.36 -6.31 -5.08
N THR A 79 3.23 -6.96 -4.84
CA THR A 79 2.47 -7.64 -5.91
C THR A 79 1.96 -6.64 -6.94
N LYS A 80 1.34 -5.54 -6.50
CA LYS A 80 0.82 -4.47 -7.35
C LYS A 80 1.92 -3.78 -8.15
N LEU A 81 3.02 -3.41 -7.49
CA LEU A 81 4.16 -2.76 -8.10
C LEU A 81 4.71 -3.55 -9.29
N LYS A 82 4.88 -4.87 -9.15
CA LYS A 82 5.35 -5.73 -10.25
C LYS A 82 4.47 -5.63 -11.49
N GLU A 83 3.17 -5.66 -11.30
CA GLU A 83 2.19 -5.58 -12.40
C GLU A 83 2.17 -4.18 -13.03
N VAL A 84 2.17 -3.12 -12.21
CA VAL A 84 2.19 -1.74 -12.71
C VAL A 84 3.45 -1.47 -13.53
N VAL A 85 4.63 -1.78 -13.00
CA VAL A 85 5.91 -1.55 -13.69
C VAL A 85 6.03 -2.42 -14.96
N SER A 86 5.49 -3.65 -14.93
CA SER A 86 5.52 -4.52 -16.12
C SER A 86 4.59 -4.05 -17.24
N SER A 87 3.56 -3.26 -16.90
CA SER A 87 2.58 -2.75 -17.85
C SER A 87 2.89 -1.34 -18.36
N ASN A 88 3.84 -0.61 -17.73
CA ASN A 88 4.10 0.80 -17.99
C ASN A 88 5.60 1.09 -18.03
N GLU A 89 6.16 1.15 -19.23
CA GLU A 89 7.59 1.43 -19.45
C GLU A 89 7.99 2.88 -19.17
N ASN A 90 7.01 3.77 -19.03
CA ASN A 90 7.19 5.19 -18.78
C ASN A 90 7.40 5.54 -17.30
N VAL A 91 7.21 4.59 -16.38
CA VAL A 91 7.43 4.79 -14.94
C VAL A 91 8.93 4.76 -14.66
N ASP A 92 9.47 5.88 -14.22
CA ASP A 92 10.89 6.07 -13.88
C ASP A 92 11.12 6.43 -12.40
N LEU A 93 10.06 6.84 -11.67
CA LEU A 93 10.11 7.18 -10.25
C LEU A 93 8.96 6.52 -9.48
N VAL A 94 9.28 5.89 -8.36
CA VAL A 94 8.30 5.27 -7.45
C VAL A 94 8.49 5.80 -6.04
N PHE A 95 7.44 6.43 -5.50
CA PHE A 95 7.34 6.72 -4.08
C PHE A 95 6.71 5.54 -3.36
N ILE A 96 7.36 5.10 -2.28
CA ILE A 96 6.83 4.06 -1.39
C ILE A 96 6.62 4.68 -0.01
N GLU A 97 5.39 4.66 0.45
CA GLU A 97 5.09 5.10 1.81
C GLU A 97 5.90 4.30 2.83
N PHE A 98 6.54 5.01 3.75
CA PHE A 98 7.30 4.42 4.84
C PHE A 98 6.96 5.17 6.13
N THR A 99 6.15 4.54 6.98
CA THR A 99 5.59 5.10 8.20
C THR A 99 5.80 4.16 9.38
N ASN A 100 5.65 4.67 10.59
CA ASN A 100 5.85 3.93 11.83
C ASN A 100 4.94 2.70 11.93
N ASN A 101 3.69 2.80 11.49
CA ASN A 101 2.76 1.67 11.50
C ASN A 101 3.12 0.59 10.47
N GLN A 102 3.69 0.96 9.30
CA GLN A 102 4.09 0.01 8.26
C GLN A 102 5.19 -0.97 8.70
N ILE A 103 6.01 -0.58 9.66
CA ILE A 103 7.07 -1.44 10.20
C ILE A 103 6.63 -2.26 11.41
N SER A 104 5.45 -2.02 11.95
CA SER A 104 4.92 -2.66 13.15
C SER A 104 4.44 -4.11 12.90
N GLU A 105 4.54 -4.98 13.90
CA GLU A 105 4.06 -6.38 13.78
C GLU A 105 2.55 -6.46 13.58
N SER A 106 1.78 -5.49 14.09
CA SER A 106 0.32 -5.42 13.90
C SER A 106 -0.09 -5.28 12.45
N ILE A 107 0.74 -4.68 11.61
CA ILE A 107 0.48 -4.54 10.17
C ILE A 107 0.38 -5.90 9.46
N ASN A 108 0.94 -6.97 10.04
CA ASN A 108 0.79 -8.32 9.50
C ASN A 108 -0.67 -8.78 9.49
N ASP A 109 -1.48 -8.24 10.37
CA ASP A 109 -2.92 -8.49 10.41
C ASP A 109 -3.62 -8.03 9.12
N TRP A 110 -3.11 -6.99 8.45
CA TRP A 110 -3.62 -6.53 7.17
C TRP A 110 -3.35 -7.52 6.03
N VAL A 111 -2.42 -8.44 6.23
CA VAL A 111 -2.13 -9.49 5.24
C VAL A 111 -3.01 -10.71 5.42
N TRP A 112 -3.19 -11.20 6.67
CA TRP A 112 -3.84 -12.50 6.89
C TRP A 112 -5.02 -12.50 7.86
N LYS A 113 -5.37 -11.40 8.58
CA LYS A 113 -6.66 -11.33 9.27
C LYS A 113 -7.82 -11.33 8.28
N GLU A 114 -8.88 -12.02 8.63
CA GLU A 114 -10.01 -12.31 7.74
C GLU A 114 -10.62 -11.05 7.10
N LYS A 115 -10.78 -9.97 7.87
CA LYS A 115 -11.30 -8.68 7.39
C LYS A 115 -10.48 -8.12 6.21
N TYR A 116 -9.17 -8.04 6.34
CA TYR A 116 -8.29 -7.47 5.33
C TYR A 116 -8.01 -8.46 4.19
N LEU A 117 -7.84 -9.75 4.55
CA LEU A 117 -7.63 -10.82 3.58
C LEU A 117 -8.78 -10.90 2.57
N SER A 118 -10.05 -10.80 3.02
CA SER A 118 -11.20 -10.83 2.12
C SER A 118 -11.20 -9.69 1.09
N TYR A 119 -10.67 -8.53 1.46
CA TYR A 119 -10.58 -7.36 0.58
C TYR A 119 -9.34 -7.43 -0.33
N HIS A 120 -8.14 -7.42 0.24
CA HIS A 120 -6.89 -7.35 -0.53
C HIS A 120 -6.61 -8.62 -1.35
N TYR A 121 -6.93 -9.80 -0.80
CA TYR A 121 -6.75 -11.04 -1.55
C TYR A 121 -7.75 -11.17 -2.72
N ALA A 122 -8.93 -10.58 -2.60
CA ALA A 122 -9.87 -10.50 -3.74
C ALA A 122 -9.34 -9.61 -4.87
N ILE A 123 -8.59 -8.55 -4.54
CA ILE A 123 -7.97 -7.64 -5.51
C ILE A 123 -6.72 -8.29 -6.11
N HIS A 124 -5.77 -8.69 -5.29
CA HIS A 124 -4.43 -9.08 -5.71
C HIS A 124 -4.26 -10.58 -5.98
N GLY A 125 -5.22 -11.42 -5.58
CA GLY A 125 -5.06 -12.88 -5.52
C GLY A 125 -4.71 -13.57 -6.86
N ALA A 126 -5.06 -12.98 -8.00
CA ALA A 126 -4.66 -13.48 -9.32
C ALA A 126 -3.15 -13.31 -9.57
N PHE A 127 -2.55 -12.27 -9.00
CA PHE A 127 -1.17 -11.85 -9.25
C PHE A 127 -0.19 -12.27 -8.14
N ILE A 128 -0.68 -12.61 -6.95
CA ILE A 128 0.16 -13.11 -5.86
C ILE A 128 0.85 -14.41 -6.27
N ASP A 129 2.17 -14.46 -6.06
CA ASP A 129 2.99 -15.63 -6.33
C ASP A 129 2.61 -16.81 -5.43
N TRP A 130 2.86 -18.03 -5.88
CA TRP A 130 2.51 -19.24 -5.12
C TRP A 130 3.23 -19.33 -3.76
N ARG A 131 4.46 -18.84 -3.68
CA ARG A 131 5.23 -18.80 -2.42
C ARG A 131 4.59 -17.83 -1.41
N ASP A 132 4.13 -16.70 -1.89
CA ASP A 132 3.46 -15.68 -1.07
C ASP A 132 2.05 -16.18 -0.64
N LYS A 133 1.35 -16.96 -1.49
CA LYS A 133 0.12 -17.67 -1.09
C LYS A 133 0.37 -18.67 0.03
N LEU A 134 1.50 -19.39 0.03
CA LEU A 134 1.88 -20.28 1.12
C LEU A 134 2.12 -19.54 2.43
N LEU A 135 2.61 -18.30 2.38
CA LEU A 135 2.76 -17.46 3.57
C LEU A 135 1.39 -17.15 4.20
N ILE A 136 0.40 -16.76 3.40
CA ILE A 136 -0.97 -16.55 3.88
C ILE A 136 -1.54 -17.85 4.46
N LEU A 137 -1.42 -18.96 3.72
CA LEU A 137 -1.91 -20.27 4.16
C LEU A 137 -1.30 -20.71 5.49
N LYS A 138 0.00 -20.45 5.70
CA LYS A 138 0.71 -20.79 6.94
C LYS A 138 0.19 -19.98 8.14
N ASN A 139 -0.11 -18.69 7.96
CA ASN A 139 -0.50 -17.81 9.04
C ASN A 139 -2.02 -17.83 9.33
N ASN A 140 -2.84 -18.02 8.29
CA ASN A 140 -4.30 -18.14 8.44
C ASN A 140 -4.88 -19.18 7.45
N PRO A 141 -4.74 -20.49 7.72
CA PRO A 141 -5.24 -21.55 6.82
C PRO A 141 -6.76 -21.49 6.63
N ARG A 142 -7.51 -21.18 7.69
CA ARG A 142 -8.98 -21.10 7.65
C ARG A 142 -9.43 -19.91 6.80
N GLY A 143 -8.89 -18.73 7.08
CA GLY A 143 -9.18 -17.51 6.30
C GLY A 143 -8.79 -17.66 4.84
N TYR A 144 -7.62 -18.25 4.56
CA TYR A 144 -7.19 -18.53 3.19
C TYR A 144 -8.22 -19.38 2.42
N ILE A 145 -8.63 -20.53 2.99
CA ILE A 145 -9.58 -21.44 2.35
C ILE A 145 -10.96 -20.79 2.22
N ALA A 146 -11.44 -20.11 3.27
CA ALA A 146 -12.73 -19.43 3.26
C ALA A 146 -12.82 -18.32 2.19
N ASN A 147 -11.71 -17.67 1.87
CA ASN A 147 -11.67 -16.60 0.87
C ASN A 147 -11.47 -17.10 -0.59
N LEU A 148 -11.13 -18.36 -0.82
CA LEU A 148 -10.97 -18.89 -2.19
C LEU A 148 -12.20 -18.65 -3.09
N PRO A 149 -13.47 -18.84 -2.63
CA PRO A 149 -14.64 -18.53 -3.44
C PRO A 149 -14.77 -17.03 -3.77
N VAL A 150 -14.41 -16.14 -2.83
CA VAL A 150 -14.45 -14.69 -3.02
C VAL A 150 -13.45 -14.28 -4.10
N VAL A 151 -12.22 -14.77 -3.97
CA VAL A 151 -11.14 -14.53 -4.94
C VAL A 151 -11.51 -15.08 -6.32
N PHE A 152 -12.04 -16.31 -6.38
CA PHE A 152 -12.46 -16.91 -7.64
C PHE A 152 -13.59 -16.10 -8.31
N LYS A 153 -14.58 -15.64 -7.52
CA LYS A 153 -15.66 -14.78 -8.02
C LYS A 153 -15.11 -13.45 -8.55
N SER A 154 -14.17 -12.82 -7.84
CA SER A 154 -13.50 -11.59 -8.27
C SER A 154 -12.75 -11.81 -9.58
N MET A 155 -11.91 -12.84 -9.66
CA MET A 155 -11.19 -13.22 -10.87
C MET A 155 -12.14 -13.50 -12.06
N LEU A 156 -13.22 -14.25 -11.83
CA LEU A 156 -14.18 -14.56 -12.87
C LEU A 156 -14.87 -13.29 -13.40
N LYS A 157 -15.24 -12.37 -12.50
CA LYS A 157 -15.79 -11.06 -12.88
C LYS A 157 -14.82 -10.27 -13.76
N SER A 158 -13.55 -10.20 -13.38
CA SER A 158 -12.51 -9.52 -14.15
C SER A 158 -12.26 -10.19 -15.50
N ALA A 159 -12.19 -11.54 -15.52
CA ALA A 159 -12.02 -12.31 -16.75
C ALA A 159 -13.16 -12.11 -17.78
N LEU A 160 -14.40 -11.99 -17.29
CA LEU A 160 -15.57 -11.80 -18.14
C LEU A 160 -15.72 -10.37 -18.64
N LYS A 161 -15.48 -9.39 -17.78
CA LYS A 161 -15.64 -7.98 -18.13
C LYS A 161 -14.53 -7.46 -19.03
N GLY A 162 -13.31 -7.99 -18.91
CA GLY A 162 -12.14 -7.51 -19.65
C GLY A 162 -11.76 -6.05 -19.31
N GLU A 163 -12.33 -5.52 -18.25
CA GLU A 163 -12.12 -4.14 -17.82
C GLU A 163 -10.97 -4.09 -16.81
N ASN A 164 -10.10 -3.11 -17.00
CA ASN A 164 -9.29 -2.61 -15.92
C ASN A 164 -10.24 -2.17 -14.81
N LEU A 165 -10.15 -2.80 -13.64
CA LEU A 165 -10.94 -2.37 -12.50
C LEU A 165 -10.18 -1.20 -11.84
N PRO A 166 -10.64 0.07 -11.94
CA PRO A 166 -9.96 1.21 -11.31
C PRO A 166 -9.73 0.99 -9.82
N SER A 167 -10.65 0.27 -9.14
CA SER A 167 -10.51 -0.14 -7.74
C SER A 167 -9.34 -1.09 -7.45
N VAL A 168 -8.67 -1.63 -8.48
CA VAL A 168 -7.49 -2.48 -8.32
C VAL A 168 -6.22 -1.65 -8.10
N TYR A 169 -6.21 -0.40 -8.60
CA TYR A 169 -5.00 0.43 -8.58
C TYR A 169 -4.88 1.24 -7.30
N GLY A 170 -5.97 1.63 -6.69
CA GLY A 170 -6.03 2.64 -5.65
C GLY A 170 -6.30 4.03 -6.24
N GLY A 171 -5.91 5.06 -5.53
CA GLY A 171 -6.04 6.43 -5.97
C GLY A 171 -6.12 7.41 -4.82
N TYR A 172 -6.10 8.69 -5.12
CA TYR A 172 -6.34 9.72 -4.13
C TYR A 172 -7.78 9.67 -3.59
N THR A 173 -7.93 9.73 -2.28
CA THR A 173 -9.21 9.82 -1.60
C THR A 173 -9.32 11.14 -0.83
N ALA A 174 -10.18 12.03 -1.30
CA ALA A 174 -10.46 13.28 -0.64
C ALA A 174 -11.27 13.04 0.65
N LEU A 175 -10.73 13.47 1.79
CA LEU A 175 -11.43 13.45 3.07
C LEU A 175 -11.99 14.84 3.40
N GLU A 176 -13.23 14.86 3.88
CA GLU A 176 -13.92 16.09 4.30
C GLU A 176 -13.90 16.27 5.82
N GLY A 177 -14.11 17.51 6.26
CA GLY A 177 -14.11 17.88 7.68
C GLY A 177 -12.71 18.20 8.20
N ASP A 178 -12.62 18.51 9.48
CA ASP A 178 -11.36 18.87 10.12
C ASP A 178 -11.17 18.19 11.48
N LEU A 179 -9.98 18.33 12.05
CA LEU A 179 -9.61 17.71 13.32
C LEU A 179 -10.45 18.25 14.49
N PHE A 180 -10.94 19.49 14.42
CA PHE A 180 -11.85 20.03 15.45
C PHE A 180 -13.21 19.31 15.44
N GLU A 181 -13.72 18.95 14.26
CA GLU A 181 -14.95 18.16 14.14
C GLU A 181 -14.74 16.73 14.63
N TYR A 182 -13.58 16.15 14.30
CA TYR A 182 -13.18 14.84 14.77
C TYR A 182 -13.13 14.79 16.30
N GLU A 183 -12.41 15.71 16.95
CA GLU A 183 -12.28 15.80 18.41
C GLU A 183 -13.65 15.97 19.09
N LYS A 184 -14.55 16.80 18.52
CA LYS A 184 -15.92 16.98 19.05
C LYS A 184 -16.77 15.71 18.96
N LYS A 185 -16.58 14.93 17.88
CA LYS A 185 -17.29 13.68 17.68
C LYS A 185 -16.77 12.62 18.63
N ASP A 186 -15.47 12.53 18.81
CA ASP A 186 -14.81 11.62 19.71
C ASP A 186 -15.25 11.82 21.17
N LEU A 187 -15.33 13.07 21.62
CA LEU A 187 -15.85 13.43 22.94
C LEU A 187 -17.33 13.05 23.16
N LYS A 188 -18.14 12.96 22.08
CA LYS A 188 -19.57 12.60 22.18
C LYS A 188 -19.82 11.10 22.12
N GLU A 189 -19.01 10.37 21.37
CA GLU A 189 -19.20 8.93 21.14
C GLU A 189 -18.55 8.07 22.23
N GLY A 190 -17.81 8.67 23.17
CA GLY A 190 -17.14 8.10 24.34
C GLY A 190 -17.01 6.56 24.37
N GLU A 191 -15.79 6.05 24.31
CA GLU A 191 -15.39 4.71 24.80
C GLU A 191 -15.49 3.48 23.88
N ASN A 192 -15.65 3.55 22.58
CA ASN A 192 -15.60 2.32 21.74
C ASN A 192 -14.67 2.39 20.53
N LYS A 193 -13.64 3.20 20.57
CA LYS A 193 -12.52 3.00 19.65
C LYS A 193 -11.54 2.04 20.32
N GLU A 194 -11.33 0.88 19.72
CA GLU A 194 -10.06 0.20 19.82
C GLU A 194 -9.04 1.19 19.23
N ASP A 195 -8.57 2.12 20.05
CA ASP A 195 -7.38 2.91 19.74
C ASP A 195 -6.32 1.87 19.40
N PHE A 196 -5.78 1.97 18.22
CA PHE A 196 -4.63 1.18 17.80
C PHE A 196 -3.42 1.72 18.59
N VAL A 197 -3.46 1.46 19.91
CA VAL A 197 -2.33 1.81 20.80
C VAL A 197 -1.24 0.81 20.47
N ILE A 198 -0.26 1.26 19.73
CA ILE A 198 0.99 0.51 19.47
C ILE A 198 1.77 0.45 20.79
N ILE A 199 1.38 -0.45 21.67
CA ILE A 199 2.09 -0.66 22.93
C ILE A 199 3.34 -1.49 22.66
N ASN A 200 4.51 -0.84 22.62
CA ASN A 200 5.84 -1.48 22.57
C ASN A 200 5.92 -2.60 21.50
N GLU A 201 5.50 -2.28 20.28
CA GLU A 201 5.33 -3.26 19.23
C GLU A 201 6.64 -3.75 18.65
N LYS A 202 6.70 -5.06 18.47
CA LYS A 202 7.75 -5.71 17.72
C LYS A 202 7.70 -5.27 16.27
N ILE A 203 8.87 -5.20 15.66
CA ILE A 203 9.03 -4.89 14.25
C ILE A 203 8.63 -6.09 13.39
N SER A 204 7.90 -5.84 12.32
CA SER A 204 7.53 -6.87 11.36
C SER A 204 8.66 -7.16 10.38
N GLU A 205 9.44 -8.18 10.65
CA GLU A 205 10.41 -8.67 9.66
C GLU A 205 9.75 -9.14 8.35
N VAL A 206 8.49 -9.53 8.39
CA VAL A 206 7.75 -9.88 7.19
C VAL A 206 7.60 -8.66 6.29
N GLN A 207 7.12 -7.54 6.83
CA GLN A 207 6.93 -6.32 6.05
C GLN A 207 8.26 -5.74 5.58
N LEU A 208 9.27 -5.69 6.45
CA LEU A 208 10.61 -5.24 6.07
C LEU A 208 11.21 -6.08 4.94
N ASN A 209 11.04 -7.40 4.95
CA ASN A 209 11.48 -8.26 3.86
C ASN A 209 10.73 -7.99 2.54
N TYR A 210 9.45 -7.60 2.59
CA TYR A 210 8.72 -7.17 1.39
C TYR A 210 9.17 -5.79 0.90
N LEU A 211 9.51 -4.87 1.79
CA LEU A 211 10.14 -3.59 1.42
C LEU A 211 11.49 -3.82 0.74
N ASP A 212 12.34 -4.72 1.25
CA ASP A 212 13.59 -5.10 0.59
C ASP A 212 13.36 -5.71 -0.81
N LYS A 213 12.31 -6.52 -0.98
CA LYS A 213 11.93 -7.04 -2.31
C LYS A 213 11.52 -5.89 -3.25
N ILE A 214 10.76 -4.91 -2.77
CA ILE A 214 10.38 -3.71 -3.53
C ILE A 214 11.64 -2.96 -3.97
N ILE A 215 12.54 -2.65 -3.04
CA ILE A 215 13.81 -1.95 -3.29
C ILE A 215 14.64 -2.70 -4.34
N SER A 216 14.83 -4.01 -4.15
CA SER A 216 15.62 -4.84 -5.06
C SER A 216 15.01 -4.89 -6.46
N PHE A 217 13.69 -5.04 -6.55
CA PHE A 217 12.97 -5.07 -7.83
C PHE A 217 13.11 -3.75 -8.61
N LEU A 218 12.96 -2.61 -7.94
CA LEU A 218 13.09 -1.30 -8.59
C LEU A 218 14.54 -1.05 -9.04
N ARG A 219 15.54 -1.47 -8.25
CA ARG A 219 16.95 -1.42 -8.64
C ARG A 219 17.25 -2.28 -9.87
N GLU A 220 16.73 -3.50 -9.93
CA GLU A 220 16.87 -4.38 -11.10
C GLU A 220 16.26 -3.78 -12.36
N LYS A 221 15.19 -3.00 -12.21
CA LYS A 221 14.51 -2.30 -13.31
C LYS A 221 15.14 -0.94 -13.66
N ASN A 222 16.15 -0.48 -12.90
CA ASN A 222 16.72 0.88 -13.00
C ASN A 222 15.67 1.98 -12.82
N ILE A 223 14.68 1.74 -11.97
CA ILE A 223 13.65 2.72 -11.61
C ILE A 223 14.06 3.41 -10.32
N GLN A 224 13.99 4.72 -10.30
CA GLN A 224 14.31 5.51 -9.13
C GLN A 224 13.25 5.30 -8.05
N MET A 225 13.68 5.25 -6.80
CA MET A 225 12.79 5.07 -5.66
C MET A 225 13.03 6.10 -4.59
N CYS A 226 11.95 6.59 -4.00
CA CYS A 226 11.97 7.42 -2.81
C CYS A 226 11.01 6.84 -1.76
N LEU A 227 11.49 6.57 -0.57
CA LEU A 227 10.63 6.36 0.59
C LEU A 227 10.01 7.70 0.97
N ILE A 228 8.74 7.73 1.33
CA ILE A 228 8.05 8.96 1.70
C ILE A 228 7.20 8.76 2.97
N ARG A 229 7.29 9.70 3.90
CA ARG A 229 6.40 9.78 5.07
C ARG A 229 5.48 10.99 4.90
N SER A 230 4.18 10.76 4.92
CA SER A 230 3.14 11.79 4.82
C SER A 230 3.12 12.67 6.07
N PRO A 231 2.57 13.90 6.01
CA PRO A 231 2.34 14.72 7.18
C PRO A 231 1.44 14.05 8.21
N GLU A 232 1.81 14.18 9.48
CA GLU A 232 1.07 13.68 10.63
C GLU A 232 0.86 14.83 11.63
N HIS A 233 -0.31 14.87 12.27
CA HIS A 233 -0.58 15.91 13.27
C HIS A 233 0.18 15.61 14.56
N GLU A 234 0.61 16.63 15.30
CA GLU A 234 1.36 16.50 16.57
C GLU A 234 0.63 15.66 17.64
N SER A 235 -0.68 15.50 17.54
CA SER A 235 -1.49 14.63 18.42
C SER A 235 -1.55 13.17 17.94
N TYR A 236 -0.86 12.81 16.86
CA TYR A 236 -0.78 11.43 16.43
C TYR A 236 0.03 10.58 17.41
N SER A 237 -0.56 9.49 17.89
CA SER A 237 0.04 8.63 18.91
C SER A 237 0.81 7.42 18.35
N GLY A 238 0.84 7.23 17.03
CA GLY A 238 1.46 6.07 16.39
C GLY A 238 2.99 6.14 16.23
N LEU A 239 3.68 6.99 17.01
CA LEU A 239 5.14 7.21 16.93
C LEU A 239 5.93 6.49 18.04
N GLU A 240 5.34 5.53 18.73
CA GLU A 240 5.99 4.85 19.86
C GLU A 240 7.24 4.05 19.47
N ASN A 241 7.37 3.65 18.19
CA ASN A 241 8.53 2.97 17.63
C ASN A 241 9.48 3.89 16.85
N GLU A 242 9.38 5.22 17.02
CA GLU A 242 10.17 6.21 16.24
C GLU A 242 11.68 5.96 16.31
N ASP A 243 12.22 5.62 17.47
CA ASP A 243 13.65 5.32 17.60
C ASP A 243 14.07 4.16 16.70
N THR A 244 13.27 3.10 16.66
CA THR A 244 13.52 1.94 15.79
C THR A 244 13.31 2.29 14.31
N TYR A 245 12.33 3.13 14.00
CA TYR A 245 12.11 3.65 12.66
C TYR A 245 13.32 4.43 12.15
N GLN A 246 13.88 5.31 12.98
CA GLN A 246 15.08 6.08 12.64
C GLN A 246 16.32 5.19 12.52
N ASP A 247 16.44 4.15 13.35
CA ASP A 247 17.52 3.17 13.24
C ASP A 247 17.45 2.36 11.95
N LEU A 248 16.25 1.98 11.49
CA LEU A 248 16.07 1.32 10.20
C LEU A 248 16.49 2.24 9.03
N LEU A 249 16.11 3.50 9.05
CA LEU A 249 16.57 4.48 8.06
C LEU A 249 18.09 4.59 8.02
N LYS A 250 18.73 4.73 9.18
CA LYS A 250 20.19 4.89 9.26
C LYS A 250 20.99 3.65 8.87
N ASN A 251 20.47 2.46 9.15
CA ASN A 251 21.24 1.22 9.03
C ASN A 251 20.78 0.34 7.84
N ARG A 252 19.48 0.11 7.68
CA ARG A 252 18.95 -0.80 6.63
C ARG A 252 18.66 -0.09 5.31
N PHE A 253 18.22 1.16 5.38
CA PHE A 253 17.81 1.97 4.24
C PHE A 253 18.66 3.22 4.02
N ALA A 254 19.89 3.24 4.53
CA ALA A 254 20.80 4.38 4.47
C ALA A 254 21.11 4.90 3.05
N ASP A 255 21.06 4.03 2.07
CA ASP A 255 21.32 4.32 0.65
C ASP A 255 20.04 4.54 -0.18
N VAL A 256 18.87 4.49 0.46
CA VAL A 256 17.57 4.74 -0.16
C VAL A 256 17.18 6.20 0.05
N LEU A 257 16.74 6.86 -1.02
CA LEU A 257 16.22 8.22 -0.89
C LEU A 257 14.97 8.22 0.02
N PHE A 258 14.92 9.14 0.97
CA PHE A 258 13.79 9.28 1.90
C PHE A 258 13.39 10.74 2.04
N LEU A 259 12.09 10.98 1.92
CA LEU A 259 11.45 12.28 2.07
C LEU A 259 10.51 12.23 3.28
N ASP A 260 10.91 12.93 4.35
CA ASP A 260 10.12 13.02 5.57
C ASP A 260 9.29 14.30 5.59
N LEU A 261 7.98 14.16 5.39
CA LEU A 261 7.03 15.27 5.47
C LEU A 261 6.24 15.28 6.78
N LYS A 262 6.61 14.44 7.76
CA LYS A 262 5.89 14.34 9.03
C LYS A 262 5.59 15.69 9.64
N ASP A 263 6.59 16.56 9.73
CA ASP A 263 6.50 17.88 10.33
C ASP A 263 6.19 19.00 9.32
N PHE A 264 5.49 18.67 8.22
CA PHE A 264 5.01 19.68 7.26
C PHE A 264 4.09 20.69 7.98
N PRO A 265 4.26 22.01 7.80
CA PRO A 265 3.64 23.04 8.63
C PRO A 265 2.13 23.21 8.37
N LEU A 266 1.34 22.26 8.81
CA LEU A 266 -0.11 22.25 8.71
C LEU A 266 -0.76 22.34 10.08
N GLY A 267 -1.85 23.10 10.18
CA GLY A 267 -2.67 23.18 11.39
C GLY A 267 -3.87 22.25 11.37
N LYS A 268 -4.61 22.16 12.48
CA LYS A 268 -5.79 21.29 12.69
C LYS A 268 -6.84 21.35 11.57
N THR A 269 -6.99 22.47 10.89
CA THR A 269 -7.93 22.64 9.77
C THR A 269 -7.54 21.90 8.50
N HIS A 270 -6.34 21.33 8.46
CA HIS A 270 -5.80 20.59 7.31
C HIS A 270 -5.78 19.08 7.51
N PHE A 271 -6.19 18.62 8.70
CA PHE A 271 -6.26 17.19 9.03
C PHE A 271 -7.70 16.77 9.24
N ARG A 272 -8.07 15.60 8.75
CA ARG A 272 -9.37 14.97 9.02
C ARG A 272 -9.40 14.34 10.41
N ASP A 273 -8.31 13.72 10.77
CA ASP A 273 -8.00 13.10 12.06
C ASP A 273 -6.47 13.19 12.29
N PRO A 274 -5.90 12.72 13.40
CA PRO A 274 -4.47 12.88 13.65
C PRO A 274 -3.53 12.25 12.62
N GLU A 275 -3.99 11.25 11.85
CA GLU A 275 -3.19 10.47 10.89
C GLU A 275 -3.41 10.89 9.43
N HIS A 276 -4.56 11.49 9.11
CA HIS A 276 -4.95 11.71 7.72
C HIS A 276 -5.19 13.20 7.43
N LEU A 277 -4.64 13.64 6.32
CA LEU A 277 -4.98 14.97 5.78
C LEU A 277 -6.43 14.99 5.28
N ASN A 278 -7.07 16.14 5.39
CA ASN A 278 -8.27 16.41 4.62
C ASN A 278 -7.91 16.95 3.22
N SER A 279 -8.90 17.14 2.37
CA SER A 279 -8.71 17.60 0.98
C SER A 279 -7.92 18.93 0.89
N THR A 280 -8.08 19.83 1.86
CA THR A 280 -7.34 21.10 1.89
C THR A 280 -5.86 20.88 2.21
N GLY A 281 -5.54 20.06 3.22
CA GLY A 281 -4.16 19.71 3.57
C GLY A 281 -3.47 18.94 2.45
N ALA A 282 -4.17 17.97 1.87
CA ALA A 282 -3.68 17.19 0.74
C ALA A 282 -3.32 18.07 -0.45
N ASN A 283 -4.16 19.05 -0.78
CA ASN A 283 -3.88 19.96 -1.90
C ASN A 283 -2.61 20.79 -1.67
N ILE A 284 -2.40 21.30 -0.45
CA ILE A 284 -1.20 22.08 -0.11
C ILE A 284 0.07 21.21 -0.27
N VAL A 285 0.05 20.01 0.28
CA VAL A 285 1.19 19.06 0.21
C VAL A 285 1.44 18.65 -1.23
N SER A 286 0.38 18.40 -1.99
CA SER A 286 0.49 17.99 -3.39
C SER A 286 1.07 19.10 -4.27
N ASP A 287 0.65 20.35 -4.09
CA ASP A 287 1.23 21.49 -4.81
C ASP A 287 2.72 21.66 -4.49
N TRP A 288 3.09 21.50 -3.22
CA TRP A 288 4.49 21.55 -2.81
C TRP A 288 5.30 20.40 -3.41
N LEU A 289 4.80 19.17 -3.35
CA LEU A 289 5.48 18.01 -3.93
C LEU A 289 5.61 18.15 -5.45
N GLY A 290 4.58 18.65 -6.14
CA GLY A 290 4.63 18.93 -7.59
C GLY A 290 5.73 19.92 -7.96
N ASN A 291 5.94 20.96 -7.14
CA ASN A 291 7.03 21.90 -7.32
C ASN A 291 8.41 21.26 -7.08
N LEU A 292 8.53 20.40 -6.05
CA LEU A 292 9.77 19.66 -5.77
C LEU A 292 10.15 18.73 -6.93
N LEU A 293 9.17 18.02 -7.51
CA LEU A 293 9.39 17.10 -8.63
C LEU A 293 9.89 17.82 -9.90
N GLY A 294 9.57 19.09 -10.04
CA GLY A 294 10.14 19.93 -11.09
C GLY A 294 11.62 20.32 -10.90
N GLN A 295 12.24 19.91 -9.79
CA GLN A 295 13.62 20.25 -9.43
C GLN A 295 14.52 19.02 -9.47
N ASP A 296 15.31 18.85 -10.54
CA ASP A 296 16.22 17.69 -10.72
C ASP A 296 17.23 17.50 -9.59
N GLN A 297 17.52 18.56 -8.83
CA GLN A 297 18.57 18.56 -7.80
C GLN A 297 18.27 17.63 -6.61
N PHE A 298 17.00 17.50 -6.22
CA PHE A 298 16.60 16.63 -5.09
C PHE A 298 17.01 15.17 -5.31
N PHE A 299 16.76 14.65 -6.50
CA PHE A 299 17.01 13.26 -6.84
C PHE A 299 18.48 12.93 -7.07
N ASN A 300 19.29 13.93 -7.45
CA ASN A 300 20.72 13.80 -7.73
C ASN A 300 21.61 14.13 -6.53
N ALA A 301 21.05 14.51 -5.38
CA ALA A 301 21.80 14.84 -4.19
C ALA A 301 22.57 13.64 -3.60
N GLU A 302 23.77 13.88 -3.07
CA GLU A 302 24.51 12.85 -2.30
C GLU A 302 23.77 12.47 -1.02
N LYS A 303 23.13 13.43 -0.36
CA LYS A 303 22.29 13.23 0.81
C LYS A 303 21.05 12.40 0.44
N LYS A 304 20.77 11.36 1.22
CA LYS A 304 19.67 10.43 0.95
C LYS A 304 18.42 10.68 1.79
N HIS A 305 18.56 11.28 2.95
CA HIS A 305 17.43 11.52 3.86
C HIS A 305 17.19 13.01 4.03
N TRP A 306 15.98 13.44 3.72
CA TRP A 306 15.56 14.83 3.73
C TRP A 306 14.29 15.02 4.55
N THR A 307 14.30 16.01 5.42
CA THR A 307 13.09 16.53 6.06
C THR A 307 12.53 17.70 5.27
N PHE A 308 11.25 17.99 5.44
CA PHE A 308 10.61 19.18 4.85
C PHE A 308 11.43 20.45 5.13
N LYS A 309 11.83 20.68 6.40
CA LYS A 309 12.58 21.87 6.81
C LYS A 309 13.91 22.01 6.08
N GLU A 310 14.64 20.92 5.95
CA GLU A 310 15.94 20.94 5.24
C GLU A 310 15.79 21.24 3.75
N LEU A 311 14.69 20.79 3.14
CA LEU A 311 14.41 21.10 1.72
C LEU A 311 14.05 22.58 1.56
N GLU A 312 13.22 23.14 2.44
CA GLU A 312 12.90 24.58 2.40
C GLU A 312 14.15 25.45 2.56
N GLU A 313 15.07 25.08 3.46
CA GLU A 313 16.34 25.79 3.69
C GLU A 313 17.30 25.71 2.48
N ASN A 314 17.28 24.62 1.73
CA ASN A 314 18.22 24.37 0.63
C ASN A 314 17.71 24.80 -0.76
N TYR A 315 16.40 24.75 -0.99
CA TYR A 315 15.82 24.95 -2.32
C TYR A 315 14.99 26.22 -2.46
N ASN A 316 14.61 26.90 -1.37
CA ASN A 316 13.88 28.19 -1.43
C ASN A 316 14.77 29.42 -1.11
N ASN A 317 16.09 29.25 -0.96
CA ASN A 317 17.11 30.31 -0.92
C ASN A 317 17.87 30.35 -2.27
#